data_b9e8d84b31ed7b8a6f6813c1a947cf93
#
_entry.id   b9e8d84b31ed7b8a6f6813c1a947cf93
#
_cell.length_a   1.000
_cell.length_b   1.000
_cell.length_c   1.000
_cell.angle_alpha   90.00
_cell.angle_beta   90.00
_cell.angle_gamma   90.00
#
_symmetry.space_group_name_H-M   'P 1'
#
loop_
_entity.id
_entity.type
_entity.pdbx_description
1 polymer ?
#
loop_
_entity_poly.entity_id
_entity_poly.type
_entity_poly.pdbx_seq_one_letter_code
_entity_poly.pdbx_strand_id
1 'polypeptide(L)'
;MAEKKPCDFDFSYDEIFERNYGIFTRDEQEKIKNAKIMLIGCGGMGGAMAIILARSGVENFVLIDPDVYEPTNMNRQLCCFQDTCGRPKATVTKEHLVKINPGIKAETYEKEMPIESLDDLIKDDVHVLIGVADDFPFAILAMRMAKKKGIPCVIGYPTGMLARITTILPDGPEAEEPFGIPKGLNYKTLHSIMFSKKYRQMFRGTLEYYKNEGEWTDEWFENFVNTDKYPFPQIAPIVLAAASLASLEVLKVITGKWETVAAPKYWHIKPNYASIDEFDPPDIKRRFGSVILKIKEKFVR
;
A
#
# COMPACT_ATOMS: atom_id res chain seq x y z
N MET A 1 6.90 46.96 4.35
CA MET A 1 6.03 45.79 4.16
C MET A 1 5.43 45.48 5.52
N ALA A 2 4.11 45.60 5.69
CA ALA A 2 3.48 45.27 6.97
C ALA A 2 3.58 43.75 7.17
N GLU A 3 4.16 43.33 8.30
CA GLU A 3 4.11 41.91 8.73
C GLU A 3 2.65 41.51 8.79
N LYS A 4 2.26 40.54 7.94
CA LYS A 4 0.97 39.87 8.07
C LYS A 4 0.96 39.20 9.44
N LYS A 5 0.08 39.63 10.34
CA LYS A 5 -0.22 38.88 11.57
C LYS A 5 -0.51 37.44 11.23
N PRO A 6 -0.04 36.44 12.00
CA PRO A 6 -0.50 35.08 11.89
C PRO A 6 -2.04 35.08 11.91
N CYS A 7 -2.68 34.31 11.02
CA CYS A 7 -4.13 34.20 11.01
C CYS A 7 -4.58 33.61 12.36
N ASP A 8 -5.48 34.32 13.07
CA ASP A 8 -6.16 33.84 14.28
C ASP A 8 -7.23 32.78 13.90
N PHE A 9 -6.79 31.68 13.27
CA PHE A 9 -7.68 30.55 13.02
C PHE A 9 -7.55 29.55 14.19
N ASP A 10 -8.68 29.05 14.64
CA ASP A 10 -8.74 27.87 15.49
C ASP A 10 -8.54 26.62 14.62
N PHE A 11 -7.46 25.88 14.87
CA PHE A 11 -7.21 24.59 14.21
C PHE A 11 -7.77 23.43 15.05
N SER A 12 -8.95 23.60 15.60
CA SER A 12 -9.65 22.52 16.27
C SER A 12 -10.02 21.40 15.30
N TYR A 13 -10.12 20.17 15.80
CA TYR A 13 -10.48 19.02 14.98
C TYR A 13 -11.80 19.24 14.25
N ASP A 14 -12.82 19.76 14.96
CA ASP A 14 -14.14 19.98 14.40
C ASP A 14 -14.14 21.03 13.26
N GLU A 15 -13.31 22.06 13.38
CA GLU A 15 -13.19 23.08 12.33
C GLU A 15 -12.45 22.52 11.11
N ILE A 16 -11.34 21.81 11.31
CA ILE A 16 -10.57 21.21 10.21
C ILE A 16 -11.45 20.25 9.40
N PHE A 17 -12.28 19.44 10.08
CA PHE A 17 -13.07 18.37 9.47
C PHE A 17 -14.56 18.68 9.37
N GLU A 18 -14.98 19.95 9.46
CA GLU A 18 -16.37 20.38 9.41
C GLU A 18 -17.12 19.80 8.21
N ARG A 19 -16.50 19.80 7.03
CA ARG A 19 -17.12 19.28 5.80
C ARG A 19 -17.32 17.78 5.78
N ASN A 20 -16.60 17.03 6.60
CA ASN A 20 -16.77 15.59 6.73
C ASN A 20 -18.12 15.25 7.37
N TYR A 21 -18.65 16.10 8.26
CA TYR A 21 -19.94 15.90 8.92
C TYR A 21 -21.15 15.94 7.99
N GLY A 22 -20.97 16.37 6.74
CA GLY A 22 -21.97 16.21 5.68
C GLY A 22 -22.05 14.80 5.10
N ILE A 23 -21.06 13.95 5.42
CA ILE A 23 -20.92 12.57 4.91
C ILE A 23 -20.94 11.57 6.08
N PHE A 24 -20.18 11.85 7.13
CA PHE A 24 -20.06 11.02 8.33
C PHE A 24 -20.88 11.61 9.47
N THR A 25 -21.48 10.74 10.27
CA THR A 25 -22.01 11.13 11.58
C THR A 25 -20.86 11.49 12.53
N ARG A 26 -21.15 12.15 13.66
CA ARG A 26 -20.13 12.44 14.68
C ARG A 26 -19.48 11.16 15.22
N ASP A 27 -20.25 10.11 15.42
CA ASP A 27 -19.73 8.81 15.90
C ASP A 27 -18.83 8.14 14.85
N GLU A 28 -19.18 8.21 13.56
CA GLU A 28 -18.34 7.69 12.48
C GLU A 28 -17.03 8.50 12.36
N GLN A 29 -17.10 9.83 12.49
CA GLN A 29 -15.91 10.68 12.45
C GLN A 29 -15.02 10.45 13.69
N GLU A 30 -15.59 10.18 14.85
CA GLU A 30 -14.84 9.82 16.05
C GLU A 30 -14.15 8.45 15.92
N LYS A 31 -14.79 7.48 15.24
CA LYS A 31 -14.11 6.22 14.86
C LYS A 31 -12.92 6.48 13.94
N ILE A 32 -13.07 7.36 12.93
CA ILE A 32 -11.98 7.73 12.02
C ILE A 32 -10.84 8.39 12.80
N LYS A 33 -11.14 9.33 13.68
CA LYS A 33 -10.17 10.04 14.52
C LYS A 33 -9.33 9.08 15.37
N ASN A 34 -9.99 8.14 16.02
CA ASN A 34 -9.35 7.23 16.98
C ASN A 34 -8.72 6.00 16.32
N ALA A 35 -9.01 5.74 15.04
CA ALA A 35 -8.44 4.61 14.34
C ALA A 35 -6.91 4.72 14.27
N LYS A 36 -6.22 3.64 14.63
CA LYS A 36 -4.77 3.50 14.50
C LYS A 36 -4.44 2.76 13.20
N ILE A 37 -3.75 3.44 12.30
CA ILE A 37 -3.40 2.92 10.98
C ILE A 37 -1.91 2.61 10.93
N MET A 38 -1.59 1.37 10.57
CA MET A 38 -0.21 0.97 10.32
C MET A 38 0.07 0.96 8.82
N LEU A 39 1.06 1.73 8.39
CA LEU A 39 1.52 1.76 7.00
C LEU A 39 2.89 1.08 6.88
N ILE A 40 2.96 0.07 6.03
CA ILE A 40 4.18 -0.58 5.61
C ILE A 40 4.52 -0.09 4.20
N GLY A 41 5.49 0.82 4.12
CA GLY A 41 5.86 1.60 2.95
C GLY A 41 5.24 3.00 2.96
N CYS A 42 6.09 4.04 2.96
CA CYS A 42 5.71 5.47 2.85
C CYS A 42 6.08 6.05 1.46
N GLY A 43 6.15 5.19 0.45
CA GLY A 43 6.45 5.58 -0.93
C GLY A 43 5.26 6.22 -1.65
N GLY A 44 5.10 5.91 -2.96
CA GLY A 44 4.07 6.52 -3.81
C GLY A 44 2.65 6.33 -3.29
N MET A 45 2.25 5.09 -3.03
CA MET A 45 0.93 4.82 -2.47
C MET A 45 0.85 5.17 -0.99
N GLY A 46 1.77 4.63 -0.16
CA GLY A 46 1.66 4.77 1.29
C GLY A 46 1.75 6.21 1.77
N GLY A 47 2.70 7.00 1.26
CA GLY A 47 2.78 8.43 1.58
C GLY A 47 1.53 9.20 1.14
N ALA A 48 0.97 8.90 -0.04
CA ALA A 48 -0.27 9.51 -0.50
C ALA A 48 -1.48 9.09 0.38
N MET A 49 -1.60 7.81 0.72
CA MET A 49 -2.66 7.31 1.62
C MET A 49 -2.56 7.96 3.00
N ALA A 50 -1.35 8.09 3.57
CA ALA A 50 -1.15 8.76 4.85
C ALA A 50 -1.69 10.21 4.81
N ILE A 51 -1.36 10.98 3.78
CA ILE A 51 -1.85 12.34 3.55
C ILE A 51 -3.39 12.37 3.40
N ILE A 52 -3.96 11.46 2.62
CA ILE A 52 -5.41 11.42 2.38
C ILE A 52 -6.15 11.04 3.67
N LEU A 53 -5.68 10.04 4.42
CA LEU A 53 -6.28 9.61 5.68
C LEU A 53 -6.18 10.68 6.77
N ALA A 54 -5.03 11.38 6.87
CA ALA A 54 -4.89 12.54 7.76
C ALA A 54 -5.89 13.65 7.41
N ARG A 55 -6.09 13.93 6.11
CA ARG A 55 -7.11 14.89 5.63
C ARG A 55 -8.55 14.41 5.81
N SER A 56 -8.73 13.12 6.07
CA SER A 56 -10.04 12.53 6.41
C SER A 56 -10.29 12.47 7.92
N GLY A 57 -9.31 12.84 8.75
CA GLY A 57 -9.44 12.95 10.21
C GLY A 57 -8.77 11.86 11.03
N VAL A 58 -8.01 10.94 10.41
CA VAL A 58 -7.21 9.95 11.18
C VAL A 58 -6.09 10.67 11.93
N GLU A 59 -5.95 10.39 13.24
CA GLU A 59 -4.92 11.02 14.09
C GLU A 59 -3.81 10.05 14.54
N ASN A 60 -3.99 8.72 14.39
CA ASN A 60 -3.01 7.78 14.93
C ASN A 60 -2.38 6.93 13.82
N PHE A 61 -1.07 7.06 13.64
CA PHE A 61 -0.31 6.40 12.60
C PHE A 61 0.90 5.65 13.14
N VAL A 62 1.20 4.50 12.53
CA VAL A 62 2.50 3.81 12.61
C VAL A 62 3.05 3.76 11.19
N LEU A 63 4.18 4.43 10.96
CA LEU A 63 4.79 4.59 9.65
C LEU A 63 6.10 3.80 9.59
N ILE A 64 6.17 2.81 8.71
CA ILE A 64 7.33 1.93 8.56
C ILE A 64 7.88 2.07 7.15
N ASP A 65 9.07 2.63 7.03
CA ASP A 65 9.79 2.72 5.76
C ASP A 65 11.29 2.92 6.05
N PRO A 66 12.17 1.98 5.65
CA PRO A 66 13.61 2.09 5.89
C PRO A 66 14.33 3.03 4.93
N ASP A 67 13.67 3.47 3.85
CA ASP A 67 14.29 4.24 2.79
C ASP A 67 14.35 5.73 3.06
N VAL A 68 15.21 6.39 2.31
CA VAL A 68 15.22 7.85 2.13
C VAL A 68 14.58 8.25 0.80
N TYR A 69 14.13 9.50 0.69
CA TYR A 69 13.67 10.04 -0.58
C TYR A 69 14.83 10.23 -1.57
N GLU A 70 14.58 9.89 -2.83
CA GLU A 70 15.51 10.04 -3.95
C GLU A 70 14.86 10.87 -5.07
N PRO A 71 15.65 11.51 -5.95
CA PRO A 71 15.11 12.28 -7.07
C PRO A 71 14.15 11.48 -7.97
N THR A 72 14.40 10.17 -8.12
CA THR A 72 13.54 9.24 -8.88
C THR A 72 12.16 9.01 -8.27
N ASN A 73 11.94 9.44 -7.03
CA ASN A 73 10.67 9.35 -6.32
C ASN A 73 9.76 10.56 -6.58
N MET A 74 10.32 11.70 -7.00
CA MET A 74 9.61 12.98 -7.17
C MET A 74 8.46 12.90 -8.19
N ASN A 75 8.53 11.96 -9.14
CA ASN A 75 7.50 11.82 -10.16
C ASN A 75 6.14 11.34 -9.60
N ARG A 76 6.10 10.74 -8.38
CA ARG A 76 4.89 10.10 -7.85
C ARG A 76 4.73 10.07 -6.32
N GLN A 77 5.75 10.40 -5.54
CA GLN A 77 5.70 10.34 -4.07
C GLN A 77 5.41 11.73 -3.51
N LEU A 78 4.21 11.94 -2.93
CA LEU A 78 3.69 13.27 -2.56
C LEU A 78 4.56 14.06 -1.57
N CYS A 79 5.30 13.37 -0.71
CA CYS A 79 6.16 14.01 0.28
C CYS A 79 7.61 14.18 -0.22
N CYS A 80 7.90 13.78 -1.48
CA CYS A 80 9.22 13.93 -2.08
C CYS A 80 9.34 15.26 -2.82
N PHE A 81 10.17 16.15 -2.31
CA PHE A 81 10.53 17.45 -2.86
C PHE A 81 12.05 17.58 -2.94
N GLN A 82 12.56 18.65 -3.56
CA GLN A 82 14.00 18.87 -3.64
C GLN A 82 14.68 18.95 -2.26
N ASP A 83 14.02 19.61 -1.31
CA ASP A 83 14.49 19.79 0.06
C ASP A 83 14.26 18.59 0.99
N THR A 84 13.48 17.58 0.55
CA THR A 84 13.26 16.33 1.30
C THR A 84 14.09 15.16 0.78
N CYS A 85 14.74 15.29 -0.39
CA CYS A 85 15.67 14.27 -0.89
C CYS A 85 16.81 14.01 0.12
N GLY A 86 17.13 12.72 0.33
CA GLY A 86 18.11 12.26 1.32
C GLY A 86 17.56 12.12 2.73
N ARG A 87 16.31 12.51 2.99
CA ARG A 87 15.67 12.40 4.31
C ARG A 87 14.82 11.14 4.42
N PRO A 88 14.70 10.52 5.63
CA PRO A 88 13.89 9.32 5.83
C PRO A 88 12.43 9.53 5.44
N LYS A 89 11.88 8.60 4.64
CA LYS A 89 10.49 8.70 4.13
C LYS A 89 9.46 8.75 5.27
N ALA A 90 9.59 7.89 6.28
CA ALA A 90 8.66 7.83 7.41
C ALA A 90 8.64 9.15 8.20
N THR A 91 9.80 9.73 8.54
CA THR A 91 9.91 11.01 9.25
C THR A 91 9.33 12.16 8.44
N VAL A 92 9.70 12.29 7.16
CA VAL A 92 9.17 13.36 6.30
C VAL A 92 7.66 13.23 6.14
N THR A 93 7.14 12.01 5.97
CA THR A 93 5.69 11.78 5.93
C THR A 93 5.03 12.28 7.21
N LYS A 94 5.52 11.89 8.40
CA LYS A 94 5.00 12.38 9.70
C LYS A 94 4.98 13.91 9.77
N GLU A 95 6.03 14.59 9.36
CA GLU A 95 6.08 16.06 9.37
C GLU A 95 4.98 16.69 8.51
N HIS A 96 4.65 16.08 7.36
CA HIS A 96 3.55 16.54 6.51
C HIS A 96 2.19 16.27 7.16
N LEU A 97 2.01 15.13 7.85
CA LEU A 97 0.76 14.82 8.55
C LEU A 97 0.47 15.83 9.66
N VAL A 98 1.48 16.18 10.47
CA VAL A 98 1.33 17.16 11.56
C VAL A 98 1.01 18.56 11.03
N LYS A 99 1.46 18.92 9.82
CA LYS A 99 1.06 20.19 9.17
C LYS A 99 -0.41 20.20 8.73
N ILE A 100 -1.05 19.04 8.54
CA ILE A 100 -2.48 18.94 8.21
C ILE A 100 -3.32 19.05 9.48
N ASN A 101 -2.96 18.30 10.50
CA ASN A 101 -3.63 18.32 11.81
C ASN A 101 -2.59 18.19 12.92
N PRO A 102 -2.42 19.23 13.76
CA PRO A 102 -1.46 19.21 14.88
C PRO A 102 -1.74 18.12 15.93
N GLY A 103 -2.97 17.59 15.99
CA GLY A 103 -3.36 16.51 16.89
C GLY A 103 -2.83 15.12 16.49
N ILE A 104 -2.22 14.99 15.31
CA ILE A 104 -1.74 13.69 14.81
C ILE A 104 -0.58 13.15 15.65
N LYS A 105 -0.72 11.89 16.01
CA LYS A 105 0.29 11.06 16.69
C LYS A 105 0.81 10.03 15.69
N ALA A 106 2.09 10.13 15.33
CA ALA A 106 2.72 9.20 14.41
C ALA A 106 4.01 8.62 15.01
N GLU A 107 4.05 7.29 15.13
CA GLU A 107 5.25 6.52 15.42
C GLU A 107 5.98 6.24 14.09
N THR A 108 7.30 6.37 14.03
CA THR A 108 8.10 6.14 12.81
C THR A 108 9.16 5.07 13.03
N TYR A 109 9.30 4.17 12.06
CA TYR A 109 10.32 3.13 12.02
C TYR A 109 11.10 3.27 10.71
N GLU A 110 12.39 3.65 10.82
CA GLU A 110 13.27 4.06 9.70
C GLU A 110 14.34 3.01 9.37
N LYS A 111 14.25 1.84 9.96
CA LYS A 111 15.20 0.74 9.74
C LYS A 111 14.47 -0.46 9.18
N GLU A 112 15.21 -1.28 8.43
CA GLU A 112 14.73 -2.62 8.10
C GLU A 112 14.31 -3.35 9.38
N MET A 113 13.06 -3.82 9.39
CA MET A 113 12.52 -4.54 10.54
C MET A 113 12.75 -6.04 10.35
N PRO A 114 13.34 -6.72 11.34
CA PRO A 114 13.43 -8.17 11.29
C PRO A 114 12.05 -8.82 11.17
N ILE A 115 11.94 -9.87 10.38
CA ILE A 115 10.68 -10.61 10.20
C ILE A 115 10.14 -11.12 11.53
N GLU A 116 11.02 -11.53 12.42
CA GLU A 116 10.72 -12.05 13.75
C GLU A 116 10.07 -11.00 14.66
N SER A 117 10.29 -9.71 14.38
CA SER A 117 9.70 -8.60 15.14
C SER A 117 8.26 -8.24 14.71
N LEU A 118 7.72 -8.84 13.65
CA LEU A 118 6.39 -8.51 13.13
C LEU A 118 5.28 -8.74 14.16
N ASP A 119 5.40 -9.75 15.02
CA ASP A 119 4.40 -10.05 16.05
C ASP A 119 4.34 -8.94 17.11
N ASP A 120 5.49 -8.41 17.52
CA ASP A 120 5.61 -7.32 18.49
C ASP A 120 5.29 -5.97 17.85
N LEU A 121 5.58 -5.81 16.55
CA LEU A 121 5.37 -4.58 15.81
C LEU A 121 3.89 -4.34 15.50
N ILE A 122 3.18 -5.38 15.06
CA ILE A 122 1.75 -5.33 14.77
C ILE A 122 0.97 -5.55 16.06
N LYS A 123 0.77 -4.47 16.81
CA LYS A 123 0.02 -4.50 18.09
C LYS A 123 -1.46 -4.70 17.85
N ASP A 124 -2.16 -5.23 18.87
CA ASP A 124 -3.60 -5.52 18.80
C ASP A 124 -4.48 -4.25 18.73
N ASP A 125 -3.92 -3.06 19.01
CA ASP A 125 -4.60 -1.77 18.88
C ASP A 125 -4.58 -1.19 17.46
N VAL A 126 -3.93 -1.86 16.51
CA VAL A 126 -3.95 -1.50 15.10
C VAL A 126 -5.31 -1.87 14.49
N HIS A 127 -6.00 -0.89 13.92
CA HIS A 127 -7.32 -1.06 13.33
C HIS A 127 -7.27 -1.51 11.87
N VAL A 128 -6.30 -1.01 11.10
CA VAL A 128 -6.08 -1.37 9.69
C VAL A 128 -4.59 -1.38 9.40
N LEU A 129 -4.12 -2.41 8.70
CA LEU A 129 -2.78 -2.46 8.12
C LEU A 129 -2.85 -2.10 6.64
N ILE A 130 -1.97 -1.22 6.18
CA ILE A 130 -1.77 -0.87 4.78
C ILE A 130 -0.43 -1.46 4.33
N GLY A 131 -0.48 -2.45 3.42
CA GLY A 131 0.71 -3.16 2.94
C GLY A 131 1.05 -2.75 1.51
N VAL A 132 1.85 -1.69 1.34
CA VAL A 132 2.17 -1.12 0.02
C VAL A 132 3.68 -0.84 -0.15
N ALA A 133 4.52 -1.60 0.57
CA ALA A 133 5.96 -1.51 0.45
C ALA A 133 6.47 -2.12 -0.85
N ASP A 134 7.58 -1.59 -1.37
CA ASP A 134 8.33 -2.18 -2.48
C ASP A 134 8.94 -3.54 -2.09
N ASP A 135 9.28 -3.74 -0.81
CA ASP A 135 9.55 -5.07 -0.25
C ASP A 135 8.24 -5.84 -0.06
N PHE A 136 7.70 -6.31 -1.18
CA PHE A 136 6.47 -7.08 -1.23
C PHE A 136 6.52 -8.36 -0.36
N PRO A 137 7.62 -9.14 -0.31
CA PRO A 137 7.78 -10.26 0.63
C PRO A 137 7.53 -9.88 2.09
N PHE A 138 8.08 -8.75 2.55
CA PHE A 138 7.83 -8.24 3.90
C PHE A 138 6.36 -7.87 4.10
N ALA A 139 5.75 -7.20 3.11
CA ALA A 139 4.33 -6.85 3.16
C ALA A 139 3.43 -8.10 3.25
N ILE A 140 3.72 -9.18 2.50
CA ILE A 140 2.99 -10.46 2.59
C ILE A 140 3.08 -11.05 4.00
N LEU A 141 4.25 -11.06 4.60
CA LEU A 141 4.42 -11.62 5.94
C LEU A 141 3.70 -10.78 7.01
N ALA A 142 3.74 -9.46 6.87
CA ALA A 142 3.00 -8.56 7.74
C ALA A 142 1.48 -8.74 7.61
N MET A 143 0.97 -8.92 6.39
CA MET A 143 -0.45 -9.21 6.15
C MET A 143 -0.87 -10.56 6.76
N ARG A 144 -0.04 -11.60 6.67
CA ARG A 144 -0.29 -12.89 7.36
C ARG A 144 -0.43 -12.69 8.87
N MET A 145 0.48 -11.89 9.46
CA MET A 145 0.46 -11.61 10.90
C MET A 145 -0.77 -10.79 11.28
N ALA A 146 -1.09 -9.75 10.53
CA ALA A 146 -2.27 -8.93 10.75
C ALA A 146 -3.56 -9.77 10.68
N LYS A 147 -3.70 -10.63 9.66
CA LYS A 147 -4.82 -11.56 9.53
C LYS A 147 -4.94 -12.49 10.74
N LYS A 148 -3.82 -13.07 11.21
CA LYS A 148 -3.78 -13.90 12.42
C LYS A 148 -4.27 -13.14 13.68
N LYS A 149 -4.02 -11.83 13.74
CA LYS A 149 -4.48 -10.94 14.82
C LYS A 149 -5.87 -10.36 14.61
N GLY A 150 -6.57 -10.74 13.56
CA GLY A 150 -7.91 -10.23 13.24
C GLY A 150 -7.92 -8.80 12.68
N ILE A 151 -6.78 -8.33 12.15
CA ILE A 151 -6.62 -6.98 11.60
C ILE A 151 -6.82 -7.01 10.09
N PRO A 152 -7.78 -6.25 9.52
CA PRO A 152 -7.97 -6.13 8.09
C PRO A 152 -6.78 -5.41 7.43
N CYS A 153 -6.46 -5.82 6.18
CA CYS A 153 -5.36 -5.25 5.41
C CYS A 153 -5.88 -4.62 4.12
N VAL A 154 -5.48 -3.39 3.83
CA VAL A 154 -5.72 -2.74 2.53
C VAL A 154 -4.43 -2.73 1.74
N ILE A 155 -4.52 -3.18 0.50
CA ILE A 155 -3.37 -3.34 -0.40
C ILE A 155 -3.68 -2.73 -1.76
N GLY A 156 -2.63 -2.28 -2.44
CA GLY A 156 -2.75 -1.75 -3.80
C GLY A 156 -1.41 -1.75 -4.52
N TYR A 157 -1.46 -2.07 -5.81
CA TYR A 157 -0.26 -2.16 -6.64
C TYR A 157 -0.49 -1.44 -7.97
N PRO A 158 -0.05 -0.17 -8.09
CA PRO A 158 -0.01 0.53 -9.36
C PRO A 158 1.23 0.13 -10.15
N THR A 159 1.05 -0.09 -11.46
CA THR A 159 2.15 -0.32 -12.40
C THR A 159 1.77 0.14 -13.80
N GLY A 160 2.62 0.96 -14.43
CA GLY A 160 2.27 1.60 -15.69
C GLY A 160 0.95 2.38 -15.57
N MET A 161 0.02 2.06 -16.44
CA MET A 161 -1.35 2.64 -16.49
C MET A 161 -2.39 1.76 -15.78
N LEU A 162 -1.96 0.80 -14.99
CA LEU A 162 -2.81 -0.16 -14.27
C LEU A 162 -2.67 0.03 -12.75
N ALA A 163 -3.78 -0.07 -12.02
CA ALA A 163 -3.74 -0.32 -10.58
C ALA A 163 -4.83 -1.30 -10.15
N ARG A 164 -4.51 -2.08 -9.12
CA ARG A 164 -5.44 -3.00 -8.44
C ARG A 164 -5.40 -2.73 -6.95
N ILE A 165 -6.59 -2.61 -6.34
CA ILE A 165 -6.73 -2.37 -4.91
C ILE A 165 -7.76 -3.37 -4.35
N THR A 166 -7.44 -3.97 -3.22
CA THR A 166 -8.38 -4.84 -2.51
C THR A 166 -8.17 -4.77 -1.01
N THR A 167 -9.16 -5.20 -0.26
CA THR A 167 -9.07 -5.40 1.18
C THR A 167 -9.01 -6.91 1.48
N ILE A 168 -8.08 -7.32 2.31
CA ILE A 168 -8.01 -8.67 2.87
C ILE A 168 -8.65 -8.61 4.25
N LEU A 169 -9.84 -9.17 4.38
CA LEU A 169 -10.53 -9.27 5.67
C LEU A 169 -9.98 -10.44 6.50
N PRO A 170 -10.07 -10.39 7.83
CA PRO A 170 -9.57 -11.46 8.71
C PRO A 170 -10.16 -12.83 8.40
N ASP A 171 -11.43 -12.90 8.05
CA ASP A 171 -12.18 -14.10 7.65
C ASP A 171 -12.12 -14.39 6.14
N GLY A 172 -11.48 -13.52 5.36
CA GLY A 172 -11.33 -13.63 3.92
C GLY A 172 -10.20 -14.56 3.48
N PRO A 173 -9.80 -14.50 2.18
CA PRO A 173 -8.70 -15.29 1.63
C PRO A 173 -7.36 -15.05 2.34
N GLU A 174 -6.41 -15.97 2.18
CA GLU A 174 -5.04 -15.75 2.66
C GLU A 174 -4.35 -14.61 1.91
N ALA A 175 -3.37 -13.97 2.55
CA ALA A 175 -2.67 -12.80 2.01
C ALA A 175 -2.04 -13.02 0.63
N GLU A 176 -1.69 -14.25 0.30
CA GLU A 176 -1.07 -14.65 -0.97
C GLU A 176 -2.08 -14.91 -2.09
N GLU A 177 -3.32 -15.26 -1.75
CA GLU A 177 -4.30 -15.71 -2.75
C GLU A 177 -4.60 -14.65 -3.81
N PRO A 178 -4.77 -13.35 -3.47
CA PRO A 178 -4.98 -12.29 -4.46
C PRO A 178 -3.83 -12.13 -5.47
N PHE A 179 -2.66 -12.67 -5.15
CA PHE A 179 -1.46 -12.59 -6.01
C PHE A 179 -1.13 -13.91 -6.70
N GLY A 180 -1.90 -14.98 -6.45
CA GLY A 180 -1.60 -16.30 -6.95
C GLY A 180 -0.29 -16.89 -6.43
N ILE A 181 0.18 -16.43 -5.28
CA ILE A 181 1.41 -16.89 -4.64
C ILE A 181 1.09 -18.14 -3.80
N PRO A 182 1.95 -19.17 -3.78
CA PRO A 182 1.77 -20.32 -2.90
C PRO A 182 1.81 -19.90 -1.42
N LYS A 183 0.87 -20.44 -0.64
CA LYS A 183 0.76 -20.16 0.79
C LYS A 183 1.98 -20.65 1.58
N GLY A 184 2.32 -19.95 2.65
CA GLY A 184 3.28 -20.41 3.64
C GLY A 184 4.76 -20.30 3.24
N LEU A 185 5.08 -19.64 2.12
CA LEU A 185 6.47 -19.39 1.75
C LEU A 185 7.13 -18.43 2.75
N ASN A 186 8.39 -18.69 3.08
CA ASN A 186 9.19 -17.79 3.93
C ASN A 186 9.69 -16.57 3.12
N TYR A 187 10.19 -15.57 3.85
CA TYR A 187 10.71 -14.33 3.26
C TYR A 187 11.75 -14.58 2.16
N LYS A 188 12.77 -15.39 2.44
CA LYS A 188 13.86 -15.66 1.49
C LYS A 188 13.36 -16.26 0.17
N THR A 189 12.39 -17.16 0.24
CA THR A 189 11.78 -17.78 -0.95
C THR A 189 10.93 -16.77 -1.71
N LEU A 190 10.08 -16.00 -1.02
CA LEU A 190 9.30 -14.91 -1.63
C LEU A 190 10.20 -13.89 -2.31
N HIS A 191 11.24 -13.42 -1.62
CA HIS A 191 12.20 -12.46 -2.15
C HIS A 191 12.90 -12.99 -3.42
N SER A 192 13.33 -14.25 -3.41
CA SER A 192 13.96 -14.86 -4.58
C SER A 192 13.01 -14.93 -5.77
N ILE A 193 11.72 -15.26 -5.54
CA ILE A 193 10.71 -15.32 -6.61
C ILE A 193 10.45 -13.93 -7.19
N MET A 194 10.36 -12.91 -6.36
CA MET A 194 9.96 -11.56 -6.80
C MET A 194 11.10 -10.78 -7.48
N PHE A 195 12.32 -10.93 -6.98
CA PHE A 195 13.41 -10.03 -7.35
C PHE A 195 14.52 -10.65 -8.20
N SER A 196 14.63 -12.00 -8.34
CA SER A 196 15.69 -12.54 -9.17
C SER A 196 15.35 -12.55 -10.65
N LYS A 197 16.30 -12.16 -11.49
CA LYS A 197 16.25 -12.26 -12.94
C LYS A 197 15.77 -13.64 -13.42
N LYS A 198 16.28 -14.71 -12.80
CA LYS A 198 15.91 -16.09 -13.14
C LYS A 198 14.41 -16.33 -13.05
N TYR A 199 13.76 -15.85 -11.97
CA TYR A 199 12.33 -16.02 -11.81
C TYR A 199 11.54 -15.07 -12.69
N ARG A 200 12.00 -13.83 -12.90
CA ARG A 200 11.37 -12.91 -13.87
C ARG A 200 11.33 -13.51 -15.28
N GLN A 201 12.42 -14.13 -15.73
CA GLN A 201 12.46 -14.85 -17.01
C GLN A 201 11.52 -16.06 -17.03
N MET A 202 11.41 -16.80 -15.91
CA MET A 202 10.52 -17.95 -15.81
C MET A 202 9.04 -17.52 -15.86
N PHE A 203 8.71 -16.36 -15.30
CA PHE A 203 7.36 -15.77 -15.28
C PHE A 203 7.10 -14.78 -16.41
N ARG A 204 7.95 -14.73 -17.44
CA ARG A 204 7.87 -13.76 -18.53
C ARG A 204 6.45 -13.64 -19.11
N GLY A 205 5.77 -14.75 -19.42
CA GLY A 205 4.43 -14.72 -19.98
C GLY A 205 3.37 -14.05 -19.08
N THR A 206 3.51 -14.19 -17.75
CA THR A 206 2.66 -13.48 -16.80
C THR A 206 3.03 -12.00 -16.73
N LEU A 207 4.31 -11.68 -16.75
CA LEU A 207 4.79 -10.29 -16.76
C LEU A 207 4.39 -9.56 -18.04
N GLU A 208 4.34 -10.26 -19.19
CA GLU A 208 3.80 -9.73 -20.45
C GLU A 208 2.33 -9.34 -20.35
N TYR A 209 1.53 -10.11 -19.60
CA TYR A 209 0.16 -9.70 -19.30
C TYR A 209 0.13 -8.35 -18.56
N TYR A 210 0.93 -8.20 -17.48
CA TYR A 210 1.00 -6.93 -16.75
C TYR A 210 1.59 -5.79 -17.58
N LYS A 211 2.57 -6.07 -18.45
CA LYS A 211 3.09 -5.12 -19.42
C LYS A 211 1.98 -4.59 -20.33
N ASN A 212 1.20 -5.50 -20.93
CA ASN A 212 0.15 -5.12 -21.86
C ASN A 212 -1.00 -4.38 -21.17
N GLU A 213 -1.45 -4.86 -20.01
CA GLU A 213 -2.48 -4.20 -19.21
C GLU A 213 -2.02 -2.85 -18.65
N GLY A 214 -0.74 -2.73 -18.30
CA GLY A 214 -0.11 -1.51 -17.78
C GLY A 214 0.51 -0.60 -18.84
N GLU A 215 0.42 -0.96 -20.11
CA GLU A 215 0.95 -0.19 -21.26
C GLU A 215 2.45 0.16 -21.11
N TRP A 216 3.25 -0.82 -20.66
CA TRP A 216 4.70 -0.59 -20.55
C TRP A 216 5.37 -0.59 -21.93
N THR A 217 6.41 0.22 -22.10
CA THR A 217 7.24 0.15 -23.30
C THR A 217 8.01 -1.18 -23.37
N ASP A 218 8.28 -1.65 -24.59
CA ASP A 218 9.04 -2.89 -24.82
C ASP A 218 10.44 -2.80 -24.22
N GLU A 219 11.12 -1.67 -24.36
CA GLU A 219 12.44 -1.43 -23.80
C GLU A 219 12.44 -1.57 -22.27
N TRP A 220 11.47 -0.95 -21.58
CA TRP A 220 11.36 -1.05 -20.13
C TRP A 220 11.10 -2.48 -19.67
N PHE A 221 10.23 -3.19 -20.39
CA PHE A 221 9.89 -4.58 -20.09
C PHE A 221 11.09 -5.51 -20.24
N GLU A 222 11.88 -5.38 -21.33
CA GLU A 222 13.08 -6.18 -21.51
C GLU A 222 14.12 -5.92 -20.42
N ASN A 223 14.32 -4.67 -20.03
CA ASN A 223 15.18 -4.32 -18.90
C ASN A 223 14.67 -4.92 -17.59
N PHE A 224 13.35 -4.84 -17.33
CA PHE A 224 12.73 -5.40 -16.13
C PHE A 224 12.89 -6.91 -16.02
N VAL A 225 12.73 -7.65 -17.12
CA VAL A 225 12.84 -9.13 -17.14
C VAL A 225 14.30 -9.59 -17.08
N ASN A 226 15.22 -8.82 -17.64
CA ASN A 226 16.61 -9.24 -17.82
C ASN A 226 17.59 -8.65 -16.79
N THR A 227 17.11 -7.87 -15.82
CA THR A 227 17.95 -7.22 -14.80
C THR A 227 17.40 -7.51 -13.40
N ASP A 228 18.28 -7.73 -12.44
CA ASP A 228 17.87 -7.79 -11.03
C ASP A 228 17.51 -6.38 -10.54
N LYS A 229 16.48 -6.27 -9.70
CA LYS A 229 16.04 -5.02 -9.06
C LYS A 229 15.63 -3.87 -10.00
N TYR A 230 15.25 -4.15 -11.25
CA TYR A 230 14.66 -3.12 -12.10
C TYR A 230 13.23 -2.78 -11.62
N PRO A 231 12.88 -1.49 -11.44
CA PRO A 231 11.61 -1.11 -10.84
C PRO A 231 10.42 -1.28 -11.79
N PHE A 232 9.21 -1.43 -11.22
CA PHE A 232 7.98 -1.30 -11.98
C PHE A 232 7.80 0.15 -12.47
N PRO A 233 7.37 0.39 -13.72
CA PRO A 233 7.09 1.73 -14.19
C PRO A 233 5.85 2.28 -13.46
N GLN A 234 5.90 3.55 -13.07
CA GLN A 234 4.82 4.20 -12.33
C GLN A 234 4.74 5.69 -12.68
N ILE A 235 3.51 6.22 -12.74
CA ILE A 235 3.23 7.65 -12.91
C ILE A 235 2.27 8.14 -11.83
N ALA A 236 2.36 9.42 -11.48
CA ALA A 236 1.58 10.01 -10.40
C ALA A 236 0.06 9.82 -10.54
N PRO A 237 -0.60 10.06 -11.70
CA PRO A 237 -2.05 9.94 -11.79
C PRO A 237 -2.60 8.57 -11.36
N ILE A 238 -1.95 7.49 -11.79
CA ILE A 238 -2.37 6.12 -11.45
C ILE A 238 -2.08 5.80 -9.99
N VAL A 239 -0.90 6.18 -9.50
CA VAL A 239 -0.51 5.97 -8.09
C VAL A 239 -1.45 6.72 -7.15
N LEU A 240 -1.79 7.99 -7.45
CA LEU A 240 -2.65 8.81 -6.61
C LEU A 240 -4.12 8.37 -6.68
N ALA A 241 -4.61 7.97 -7.85
CA ALA A 241 -5.95 7.39 -7.99
C ALA A 241 -6.08 6.09 -7.17
N ALA A 242 -5.06 5.23 -7.25
CA ALA A 242 -5.01 4.01 -6.45
C ALA A 242 -4.98 4.30 -4.95
N ALA A 243 -4.15 5.27 -4.51
CA ALA A 243 -4.07 5.69 -3.12
C ALA A 243 -5.41 6.26 -2.61
N SER A 244 -6.13 7.01 -3.44
CA SER A 244 -7.44 7.57 -3.10
C SER A 244 -8.49 6.48 -2.89
N LEU A 245 -8.60 5.50 -3.80
CA LEU A 245 -9.52 4.38 -3.64
C LEU A 245 -9.14 3.47 -2.48
N ALA A 246 -7.85 3.19 -2.29
CA ALA A 246 -7.38 2.42 -1.16
C ALA A 246 -7.69 3.12 0.19
N SER A 247 -7.54 4.44 0.25
CA SER A 247 -7.91 5.21 1.45
C SER A 247 -9.41 5.18 1.71
N LEU A 248 -10.24 5.18 0.65
CA LEU A 248 -11.69 5.00 0.80
C LEU A 248 -12.02 3.63 1.38
N GLU A 249 -11.34 2.55 0.95
CA GLU A 249 -11.52 1.23 1.56
C GLU A 249 -11.12 1.21 3.05
N VAL A 250 -10.05 1.91 3.44
CA VAL A 250 -9.70 2.07 4.86
C VAL A 250 -10.83 2.74 5.65
N LEU A 251 -11.42 3.82 5.13
CA LEU A 251 -12.54 4.51 5.79
C LEU A 251 -13.78 3.63 5.89
N LYS A 252 -14.06 2.80 4.87
CA LYS A 252 -15.15 1.81 4.90
C LYS A 252 -14.94 0.78 6.01
N VAL A 253 -13.72 0.25 6.13
CA VAL A 253 -13.35 -0.70 7.20
C VAL A 253 -13.57 -0.08 8.58
N ILE A 254 -13.10 1.16 8.79
CA ILE A 254 -13.18 1.85 10.08
C ILE A 254 -14.63 2.15 10.47
N THR A 255 -15.42 2.67 9.54
CA THR A 255 -16.77 3.15 9.82
C THR A 255 -17.83 2.06 9.74
N GLY A 256 -17.58 1.03 8.92
CA GLY A 256 -18.60 0.03 8.57
C GLY A 256 -19.76 0.59 7.74
N LYS A 257 -19.62 1.83 7.20
CA LYS A 257 -20.74 2.54 6.56
C LYS A 257 -21.10 2.00 5.20
N TRP A 258 -20.11 1.55 4.42
CA TRP A 258 -20.30 1.03 3.07
C TRP A 258 -19.65 -0.34 2.90
N GLU A 259 -20.16 -1.11 1.96
CA GLU A 259 -19.55 -2.41 1.62
C GLU A 259 -18.10 -2.21 1.13
N THR A 260 -17.19 -2.97 1.72
CA THR A 260 -15.77 -2.98 1.37
C THR A 260 -15.54 -3.84 0.15
N VAL A 261 -14.73 -3.37 -0.79
CA VAL A 261 -14.24 -4.21 -1.88
C VAL A 261 -13.15 -5.13 -1.35
N ALA A 262 -13.57 -6.33 -0.96
CA ALA A 262 -12.70 -7.32 -0.32
C ALA A 262 -12.35 -8.47 -1.27
N ALA A 263 -11.16 -9.01 -1.14
CA ALA A 263 -10.72 -10.18 -1.91
C ALA A 263 -11.74 -11.32 -1.80
N PRO A 264 -12.09 -12.01 -2.91
CA PRO A 264 -11.41 -12.00 -4.21
C PRO A 264 -11.73 -10.81 -5.13
N LYS A 265 -12.67 -9.91 -4.77
CA LYS A 265 -12.97 -8.70 -5.54
C LYS A 265 -11.85 -7.67 -5.36
N TYR A 266 -11.63 -6.85 -6.39
CA TYR A 266 -10.66 -5.75 -6.36
C TYR A 266 -11.11 -4.60 -7.25
N TRP A 267 -10.72 -3.38 -6.88
CA TRP A 267 -10.77 -2.23 -7.78
C TRP A 267 -9.74 -2.41 -8.89
N HIS A 268 -10.18 -2.23 -10.12
CA HIS A 268 -9.35 -2.28 -11.31
C HIS A 268 -9.38 -0.90 -11.99
N ILE A 269 -8.23 -0.21 -11.99
CA ILE A 269 -8.07 1.09 -12.62
C ILE A 269 -7.26 0.91 -13.89
N LYS A 270 -7.77 1.45 -14.99
CA LYS A 270 -7.11 1.58 -16.29
C LYS A 270 -7.28 3.00 -16.82
N PRO A 271 -6.57 3.42 -17.91
CA PRO A 271 -6.65 4.79 -18.42
C PRO A 271 -8.07 5.27 -18.71
N ASN A 272 -8.95 4.38 -19.17
CA ASN A 272 -10.27 4.73 -19.67
C ASN A 272 -11.41 4.35 -18.73
N TYR A 273 -11.17 3.60 -17.65
CA TYR A 273 -12.20 3.16 -16.72
C TYR A 273 -11.67 2.71 -15.37
N ALA A 274 -12.58 2.69 -14.39
CA ALA A 274 -12.39 1.97 -13.14
C ALA A 274 -13.58 1.03 -12.94
N SER A 275 -13.33 -0.21 -12.53
CA SER A 275 -14.35 -1.24 -12.30
C SER A 275 -14.05 -1.98 -10.99
N ILE A 276 -15.02 -2.79 -10.56
CA ILE A 276 -14.81 -3.80 -9.54
C ILE A 276 -14.84 -5.14 -10.26
N ASP A 277 -13.69 -5.80 -10.27
CA ASP A 277 -13.52 -7.10 -10.91
C ASP A 277 -13.33 -8.17 -9.82
N GLU A 278 -13.51 -9.42 -10.17
CA GLU A 278 -13.27 -10.56 -9.30
C GLU A 278 -12.04 -11.33 -9.78
N PHE A 279 -11.24 -11.77 -8.82
CA PHE A 279 -10.05 -12.56 -9.08
C PHE A 279 -10.47 -13.97 -9.48
N ASP A 280 -10.13 -14.42 -10.69
CA ASP A 280 -10.36 -15.78 -11.13
C ASP A 280 -9.17 -16.71 -10.80
N PRO A 281 -9.25 -17.51 -9.70
CA PRO A 281 -8.20 -18.43 -9.30
C PRO A 281 -7.80 -19.48 -10.36
N PRO A 282 -8.73 -19.99 -11.23
CA PRO A 282 -8.38 -20.90 -12.31
C PRO A 282 -7.37 -20.33 -13.31
N ASP A 283 -7.47 -19.07 -13.65
CA ASP A 283 -6.57 -18.43 -14.62
C ASP A 283 -5.14 -18.33 -14.09
N ILE A 284 -4.99 -18.08 -12.80
CA ILE A 284 -3.68 -18.06 -12.13
C ILE A 284 -3.13 -19.48 -12.00
N LYS A 285 -3.95 -20.47 -11.63
CA LYS A 285 -3.54 -21.87 -11.60
C LYS A 285 -3.15 -22.37 -12.97
N ARG A 286 -3.82 -21.97 -14.04
CA ARG A 286 -3.43 -22.29 -15.43
C ARG A 286 -2.12 -21.63 -15.81
N ARG A 287 -1.91 -20.37 -15.46
CA ARG A 287 -0.71 -19.60 -15.82
C ARG A 287 0.50 -19.96 -14.95
N PHE A 288 0.28 -20.26 -13.66
CA PHE A 288 1.33 -20.58 -12.70
C PHE A 288 1.42 -22.07 -12.32
N GLY A 289 0.44 -22.90 -12.66
CA GLY A 289 0.32 -24.26 -12.15
C GLY A 289 1.58 -25.12 -12.36
N SER A 290 2.18 -25.06 -13.54
CA SER A 290 3.43 -25.79 -13.83
C SER A 290 4.65 -25.21 -13.10
N VAL A 291 4.65 -23.91 -12.80
CA VAL A 291 5.73 -23.19 -12.13
C VAL A 291 5.58 -23.32 -10.62
N ILE A 292 4.36 -23.23 -10.11
CA ILE A 292 4.03 -23.48 -8.69
C ILE A 292 4.42 -24.91 -8.29
N LEU A 293 4.15 -25.91 -9.15
CA LEU A 293 4.61 -27.27 -8.92
C LEU A 293 6.13 -27.38 -8.87
N LYS A 294 6.85 -26.74 -9.80
CA LYS A 294 8.32 -26.70 -9.80
C LYS A 294 8.91 -25.97 -8.61
N ILE A 295 8.25 -24.92 -8.11
CA ILE A 295 8.66 -24.22 -6.87
C ILE A 295 8.42 -25.11 -5.66
N LYS A 296 7.25 -25.77 -5.54
CA LYS A 296 6.96 -26.70 -4.45
C LYS A 296 7.95 -27.86 -4.42
N GLU A 297 8.26 -28.47 -5.55
CA GLU A 297 9.23 -29.56 -5.65
C GLU A 297 10.64 -29.15 -5.24
N LYS A 298 11.02 -27.89 -5.41
CA LYS A 298 12.38 -27.41 -5.17
C LYS A 298 12.60 -26.76 -3.79
N PHE A 299 11.54 -26.23 -3.16
CA PHE A 299 11.64 -25.42 -1.94
C PHE A 299 10.78 -25.91 -0.76
N VAL A 300 9.95 -26.93 -0.94
CA VAL A 300 9.07 -27.52 0.10
C VAL A 300 9.51 -28.94 0.45
N ARG A 301 10.76 -29.30 0.12
CA ARG A 301 11.41 -30.50 0.67
C ARG A 301 12.19 -30.16 1.91
#